data_e714491e5bb4d432060d11c102587e52
#
_entry.id   e714491e5bb4d432060d11c102587e52
#
_cell.length_a   1.000
_cell.length_b   1.000
_cell.length_c   1.000
_cell.angle_alpha   90.00
_cell.angle_beta   90.00
_cell.angle_gamma   90.00
#
_symmetry.space_group_name_H-M   'P 1'
#
loop_
_entity.id
_entity.type
_entity.pdbx_description
1 polymer ?
#
loop_
_entity_poly.entity_id
_entity_poly.type
_entity_poly.pdbx_seq_one_letter_code
_entity_poly.pdbx_strand_id
1 'polypeptide(L)'
;MHSLLLTLIAAFGMLDFKISQVASSSSSSDIARGQALFEGKGECLSCHRVRNNGSRFGPDLTDIGSRAGTVASRGTGSPFAPPTPDIGPIGRAKAELTQALLDPGADILPQNRTVRLITSTGETITARVLNQDTFSLQVIDTSERVRSIPKAELREFGFIKTSAMPSYRDKFSAQELADVIAYLMSLKGINK
;
A
#
# COMPACT_ATOMS: atom_id res chain seq x y z
N MET A 1 -83.88 -13.20 -4.53
CA MET A 1 -83.16 -12.15 -3.86
C MET A 1 -81.76 -12.75 -3.63
N HIS A 2 -80.80 -12.48 -4.56
CA HIS A 2 -79.49 -13.06 -4.60
C HIS A 2 -78.47 -11.93 -4.30
N SER A 3 -77.77 -12.06 -3.22
CA SER A 3 -76.74 -11.12 -2.83
C SER A 3 -75.38 -11.58 -3.44
N LEU A 4 -74.84 -10.79 -4.35
CA LEU A 4 -73.52 -11.02 -4.96
C LEU A 4 -72.48 -10.40 -4.09
N LEU A 5 -71.60 -11.21 -3.47
CA LEU A 5 -70.43 -10.75 -2.73
C LEU A 5 -69.24 -10.68 -3.69
N LEU A 6 -68.79 -9.48 -4.01
CA LEU A 6 -67.62 -9.22 -4.83
C LEU A 6 -66.36 -9.26 -3.92
N THR A 7 -65.53 -10.29 -4.03
CA THR A 7 -64.23 -10.36 -3.39
C THR A 7 -63.17 -9.71 -4.28
N LEU A 8 -62.66 -8.51 -3.84
CA LEU A 8 -61.56 -7.81 -4.47
C LEU A 8 -60.24 -8.39 -3.94
N ILE A 9 -59.54 -9.14 -4.78
CA ILE A 9 -58.20 -9.61 -4.48
C ILE A 9 -57.21 -8.55 -4.91
N ALA A 10 -56.65 -7.83 -3.92
CA ALA A 10 -55.53 -6.92 -4.14
C ALA A 10 -54.24 -7.71 -4.35
N ALA A 11 -53.78 -7.78 -5.60
CA ALA A 11 -52.46 -8.30 -5.92
C ALA A 11 -51.39 -7.28 -5.52
N PHE A 12 -50.78 -7.49 -4.34
CA PHE A 12 -49.63 -6.73 -3.91
C PHE A 12 -48.42 -7.33 -4.64
N GLY A 13 -47.99 -6.69 -5.72
CA GLY A 13 -46.76 -7.03 -6.44
C GLY A 13 -45.54 -6.72 -5.55
N MET A 14 -44.92 -7.78 -5.02
CA MET A 14 -43.59 -7.69 -4.42
C MET A 14 -42.59 -7.36 -5.52
N LEU A 15 -42.14 -6.09 -5.59
CA LEU A 15 -40.93 -5.73 -6.31
C LEU A 15 -39.76 -6.35 -5.56
N ASP A 16 -39.24 -7.48 -6.07
CA ASP A 16 -37.94 -8.00 -5.68
C ASP A 16 -36.85 -7.01 -6.07
N PHE A 17 -36.52 -6.13 -5.16
CA PHE A 17 -35.36 -5.27 -5.29
C PHE A 17 -34.09 -6.12 -5.07
N LYS A 18 -33.63 -6.78 -6.13
CA LYS A 18 -32.32 -7.42 -6.15
C LYS A 18 -31.26 -6.35 -5.96
N ILE A 19 -30.82 -6.15 -4.72
CA ILE A 19 -29.55 -5.46 -4.42
C ILE A 19 -28.45 -6.35 -5.01
N SER A 20 -28.05 -6.06 -6.25
CA SER A 20 -26.85 -6.60 -6.84
C SER A 20 -25.67 -6.06 -6.01
N GLN A 21 -25.19 -6.88 -5.06
CA GLN A 21 -23.91 -6.64 -4.45
C GLN A 21 -22.85 -6.82 -5.55
N VAL A 22 -22.51 -5.70 -6.18
CA VAL A 22 -21.35 -5.62 -7.06
C VAL A 22 -20.11 -5.71 -6.15
N ALA A 23 -19.71 -6.92 -5.83
CA ALA A 23 -18.35 -7.17 -5.40
C ALA A 23 -17.48 -6.84 -6.62
N SER A 24 -16.97 -5.59 -6.67
CA SER A 24 -16.09 -5.13 -7.74
C SER A 24 -14.78 -5.89 -7.67
N SER A 25 -14.75 -7.09 -8.25
CA SER A 25 -13.51 -7.75 -8.63
C SER A 25 -12.86 -6.87 -9.69
N SER A 26 -11.62 -6.42 -9.44
CA SER A 26 -10.86 -5.65 -10.44
C SER A 26 -10.78 -6.45 -11.73
N SER A 27 -11.16 -5.83 -12.84
CA SER A 27 -11.11 -6.49 -14.15
C SER A 27 -9.66 -6.62 -14.62
N SER A 28 -9.40 -7.53 -15.57
CA SER A 28 -8.07 -7.66 -16.18
C SER A 28 -7.63 -6.35 -16.87
N SER A 29 -8.56 -5.57 -17.39
CA SER A 29 -8.29 -4.26 -17.99
C SER A 29 -7.87 -3.23 -16.96
N ASP A 30 -8.47 -3.23 -15.73
CA ASP A 30 -8.08 -2.33 -14.65
C ASP A 30 -6.65 -2.63 -14.19
N ILE A 31 -6.31 -3.92 -14.06
CA ILE A 31 -4.97 -4.38 -13.71
C ILE A 31 -3.94 -3.94 -14.75
N ALA A 32 -4.24 -4.10 -16.04
CA ALA A 32 -3.34 -3.71 -17.12
C ALA A 32 -3.11 -2.18 -17.16
N ARG A 33 -4.18 -1.38 -16.98
CA ARG A 33 -4.03 0.09 -16.86
C ARG A 33 -3.22 0.48 -15.64
N GLY A 34 -3.49 -0.17 -14.51
CA GLY A 34 -2.75 0.05 -13.26
C GLY A 34 -1.26 -0.27 -13.41
N GLN A 35 -0.90 -1.35 -14.12
CA GLN A 35 0.48 -1.68 -14.43
C GLN A 35 1.13 -0.58 -15.28
N ALA A 36 0.47 -0.13 -16.34
CA ALA A 36 0.99 0.93 -17.21
C ALA A 36 1.20 2.25 -16.43
N LEU A 37 0.32 2.59 -15.50
CA LEU A 37 0.46 3.75 -14.61
C LEU A 37 1.61 3.57 -13.63
N PHE A 38 1.77 2.39 -13.05
CA PHE A 38 2.83 2.06 -12.11
C PHE A 38 4.22 2.17 -12.76
N GLU A 39 4.37 1.65 -13.98
CA GLU A 39 5.63 1.66 -14.73
C GLU A 39 5.91 3.03 -15.39
N GLY A 40 4.85 3.74 -15.82
CA GLY A 40 4.94 5.01 -16.53
C GLY A 40 4.73 6.22 -15.62
N LYS A 41 3.55 6.83 -15.66
CA LYS A 41 3.21 8.08 -14.97
C LYS A 41 3.58 8.08 -13.48
N GLY A 42 3.46 6.93 -12.81
CA GLY A 42 3.76 6.77 -11.39
C GLY A 42 5.25 6.75 -11.08
N GLU A 43 6.09 6.31 -12.03
CA GLU A 43 7.55 6.14 -11.86
C GLU A 43 7.91 5.25 -10.66
N CYS A 44 7.01 4.31 -10.29
CA CYS A 44 7.14 3.54 -9.06
C CYS A 44 8.38 2.62 -9.08
N LEU A 45 8.78 2.15 -10.26
CA LEU A 45 9.97 1.32 -10.45
C LEU A 45 11.29 2.06 -10.16
N SER A 46 11.27 3.40 -10.10
CA SER A 46 12.46 4.17 -9.72
C SER A 46 12.90 3.89 -8.28
N CYS A 47 11.96 3.45 -7.42
CA CYS A 47 12.23 3.13 -6.04
C CYS A 47 11.85 1.69 -5.67
N HIS A 48 10.79 1.16 -6.24
CA HIS A 48 10.27 -0.17 -5.93
C HIS A 48 10.66 -1.21 -6.97
N ARG A 49 10.67 -2.45 -6.53
CA ARG A 49 10.87 -3.61 -7.39
C ARG A 49 9.61 -4.49 -7.41
N VAL A 50 9.28 -4.98 -8.60
CA VAL A 50 8.30 -6.06 -8.81
C VAL A 50 9.02 -7.19 -9.53
N ARG A 51 9.14 -8.35 -8.89
CA ARG A 51 9.94 -9.48 -9.35
C ARG A 51 11.43 -9.05 -9.52
N ASN A 52 11.93 -9.03 -10.76
CA ASN A 52 13.32 -8.63 -11.05
C ASN A 52 13.41 -7.25 -11.73
N ASN A 53 12.29 -6.52 -11.86
CA ASN A 53 12.24 -5.22 -12.52
C ASN A 53 12.10 -4.09 -11.48
N GLY A 54 12.92 -3.05 -11.59
CA GLY A 54 12.90 -1.87 -10.75
C GLY A 54 13.96 -1.85 -9.65
N SER A 55 13.95 -0.78 -8.87
CA SER A 55 14.93 -0.48 -7.82
C SER A 55 14.66 -1.24 -6.52
N ARG A 56 15.74 -1.51 -5.77
CA ARG A 56 15.72 -2.12 -4.44
C ARG A 56 15.74 -1.09 -3.31
N PHE A 57 15.77 0.19 -3.62
CA PHE A 57 15.81 1.23 -2.58
C PHE A 57 14.52 1.24 -1.76
N GLY A 58 13.35 1.16 -2.40
CA GLY A 58 12.05 0.96 -1.75
C GLY A 58 11.78 -0.51 -1.40
N PRO A 59 10.67 -0.78 -0.71
CA PRO A 59 10.18 -2.14 -0.48
C PRO A 59 9.93 -2.90 -1.79
N ASP A 60 10.23 -4.21 -1.77
CA ASP A 60 9.82 -5.12 -2.84
C ASP A 60 8.29 -5.30 -2.81
N LEU A 61 7.65 -5.09 -3.94
CA LEU A 61 6.19 -5.16 -4.08
C LEU A 61 5.70 -6.44 -4.77
N THR A 62 6.59 -7.40 -5.05
CA THR A 62 6.26 -8.64 -5.78
C THR A 62 5.08 -9.41 -5.17
N ASP A 63 4.91 -9.36 -3.86
CA ASP A 63 3.86 -10.07 -3.12
C ASP A 63 2.94 -9.13 -2.31
N ILE A 64 2.95 -7.83 -2.62
CA ILE A 64 2.24 -6.82 -1.83
C ILE A 64 0.74 -7.12 -1.72
N GLY A 65 0.13 -7.62 -2.77
CA GLY A 65 -1.28 -7.98 -2.77
C GLY A 65 -1.62 -9.18 -1.86
N SER A 66 -0.62 -9.98 -1.46
CA SER A 66 -0.80 -11.05 -0.46
C SER A 66 -0.55 -10.54 0.96
N ARG A 67 0.30 -9.50 1.12
CA ARG A 67 0.71 -8.96 2.43
C ARG A 67 -0.18 -7.82 2.91
N ALA A 68 -0.72 -7.02 1.99
CA ALA A 68 -1.58 -5.90 2.34
C ALA A 68 -2.80 -6.36 3.14
N GLY A 69 -3.18 -5.59 4.13
CA GLY A 69 -4.27 -5.91 5.05
C GLY A 69 -3.91 -6.87 6.19
N THR A 70 -2.71 -7.50 6.14
CA THR A 70 -2.22 -8.36 7.23
C THR A 70 -1.37 -7.58 8.24
N VAL A 71 -0.77 -6.49 7.81
CA VAL A 71 0.15 -5.67 8.62
C VAL A 71 -0.59 -4.64 9.47
N ALA A 72 -1.74 -4.16 9.01
CA ALA A 72 -2.56 -3.17 9.72
C ALA A 72 -3.05 -3.59 11.12
N SER A 73 -2.92 -4.88 11.44
CA SER A 73 -3.25 -5.40 12.79
C SER A 73 -2.13 -5.23 13.82
N ARG A 74 -0.98 -4.68 13.46
CA ARG A 74 0.21 -4.66 14.33
C ARG A 74 0.51 -3.29 14.95
N GLY A 75 -0.50 -2.53 15.32
CA GLY A 75 -0.10 -1.65 16.36
C GLY A 75 -0.25 -0.17 16.30
N THR A 76 -1.37 0.30 15.85
CA THR A 76 -1.86 1.60 16.33
C THR A 76 -3.19 1.48 17.05
N GLY A 77 -3.50 0.29 17.52
CA GLY A 77 -4.66 0.06 18.37
C GLY A 77 -4.50 0.78 19.69
N SER A 78 -4.71 2.10 19.68
CA SER A 78 -5.07 2.79 20.92
C SER A 78 -6.31 2.06 21.46
N PRO A 79 -6.31 1.62 22.74
CA PRO A 79 -7.50 1.02 23.34
C PRO A 79 -8.70 1.96 23.36
N PHE A 80 -8.50 3.21 22.98
CA PHE A 80 -9.52 4.27 22.86
C PHE A 80 -9.86 4.64 21.41
N ALA A 81 -9.29 3.95 20.41
CA ALA A 81 -9.68 4.18 19.03
C ALA A 81 -11.14 3.69 18.80
N PRO A 82 -11.98 4.47 18.09
CA PRO A 82 -13.31 3.99 17.75
C PRO A 82 -13.19 2.71 16.90
N PRO A 83 -14.12 1.74 17.04
CA PRO A 83 -14.09 0.53 16.24
C PRO A 83 -14.16 0.90 14.77
N THR A 84 -13.14 0.50 13.99
CA THR A 84 -13.18 0.63 12.56
C THR A 84 -14.21 -0.34 11.99
N PRO A 85 -15.01 0.07 10.98
CA PRO A 85 -15.94 -0.83 10.31
C PRO A 85 -15.20 -2.09 9.82
N ASP A 86 -15.77 -3.27 10.03
CA ASP A 86 -15.19 -4.49 9.46
C ASP A 86 -15.46 -4.54 7.95
N ILE A 87 -14.50 -4.02 7.20
CA ILE A 87 -14.50 -4.00 5.73
C ILE A 87 -13.89 -5.26 5.14
N GLY A 88 -13.61 -6.26 5.96
CA GLY A 88 -12.98 -7.50 5.53
C GLY A 88 -11.50 -7.35 5.11
N PRO A 89 -10.80 -8.48 4.87
CA PRO A 89 -9.37 -8.45 4.52
C PRO A 89 -9.05 -7.66 3.25
N ILE A 90 -9.86 -7.80 2.21
CA ILE A 90 -9.68 -7.09 0.93
C ILE A 90 -9.90 -5.59 1.10
N GLY A 91 -10.92 -5.18 1.85
CA GLY A 91 -11.17 -3.78 2.14
C GLY A 91 -10.03 -3.14 2.93
N ARG A 92 -9.50 -3.83 3.95
CA ARG A 92 -8.32 -3.38 4.71
C ARG A 92 -7.09 -3.24 3.81
N ALA A 93 -6.84 -4.21 2.94
CA ALA A 93 -5.72 -4.16 2.00
C ALA A 93 -5.82 -2.96 1.05
N LYS A 94 -7.01 -2.70 0.50
CA LYS A 94 -7.24 -1.53 -0.35
C LYS A 94 -7.05 -0.22 0.41
N ALA A 95 -7.55 -0.12 1.63
CA ALA A 95 -7.41 1.08 2.47
C ALA A 95 -5.94 1.35 2.80
N GLU A 96 -5.17 0.33 3.17
CA GLU A 96 -3.73 0.43 3.44
C GLU A 96 -2.95 0.92 2.22
N LEU A 97 -3.18 0.33 1.05
CA LEU A 97 -2.54 0.74 -0.19
C LEU A 97 -2.95 2.16 -0.60
N THR A 98 -4.22 2.52 -0.43
CA THR A 98 -4.71 3.88 -0.68
C THR A 98 -3.99 4.88 0.22
N GLN A 99 -3.91 4.61 1.51
CA GLN A 99 -3.20 5.47 2.46
C GLN A 99 -1.73 5.60 2.08
N ALA A 100 -1.04 4.50 1.78
CA ALA A 100 0.36 4.52 1.40
C ALA A 100 0.64 5.36 0.14
N LEU A 101 -0.29 5.41 -0.81
CA LEU A 101 -0.18 6.22 -2.02
C LEU A 101 -0.52 7.70 -1.78
N LEU A 102 -1.53 7.99 -0.96
CA LEU A 102 -2.01 9.35 -0.75
C LEU A 102 -1.29 10.09 0.39
N ASP A 103 -0.88 9.36 1.41
CA ASP A 103 -0.15 9.88 2.58
C ASP A 103 0.94 8.92 3.05
N PRO A 104 2.02 8.78 2.29
CA PRO A 104 3.07 7.81 2.58
C PRO A 104 3.87 8.14 3.86
N GLY A 105 3.66 9.32 4.43
CA GLY A 105 4.26 9.75 5.69
C GLY A 105 3.47 9.36 6.93
N ALA A 106 2.19 9.01 6.79
CA ALA A 106 1.30 8.75 7.91
C ALA A 106 1.73 7.56 8.77
N ASP A 107 2.25 6.50 8.14
CA ASP A 107 2.75 5.31 8.84
C ASP A 107 3.95 4.73 8.09
N ILE A 108 5.16 5.08 8.56
CA ILE A 108 6.40 4.55 7.99
C ILE A 108 6.86 3.38 8.82
N LEU A 109 6.68 2.16 8.30
CA LEU A 109 7.16 0.95 8.96
C LEU A 109 8.67 1.04 9.26
N PRO A 110 9.14 0.52 10.41
CA PRO A 110 10.55 0.62 10.82
C PRO A 110 11.55 0.19 9.73
N GLN A 111 11.26 -0.90 9.01
CA GLN A 111 12.11 -1.43 7.94
C GLN A 111 12.14 -0.56 6.67
N ASN A 112 11.23 0.42 6.56
CA ASN A 112 11.13 1.33 5.41
C ASN A 112 11.67 2.72 5.72
N ARG A 113 12.12 2.96 6.96
CA ARG A 113 12.66 4.26 7.38
C ARG A 113 13.96 4.54 6.66
N THR A 114 14.09 5.76 6.18
CA THR A 114 15.34 6.30 5.68
C THR A 114 16.13 6.95 6.80
N VAL A 115 17.46 6.94 6.64
CA VAL A 115 18.39 7.55 7.57
C VAL A 115 19.28 8.55 6.83
N ARG A 116 19.70 9.56 7.55
CA ARG A 116 20.81 10.43 7.17
C ARG A 116 22.00 10.06 8.05
N LEU A 117 23.11 9.77 7.40
CA LEU A 117 24.37 9.43 8.04
C LEU A 117 25.40 10.48 7.65
N ILE A 118 26.26 10.90 8.60
CA ILE A 118 27.46 11.69 8.32
C ILE A 118 28.65 10.91 8.85
N THR A 119 29.56 10.53 7.97
CA THR A 119 30.77 9.79 8.33
C THR A 119 31.78 10.69 9.04
N SER A 120 32.78 10.10 9.68
CA SER A 120 33.93 10.81 10.28
C SER A 120 34.69 11.64 9.25
N THR A 121 34.67 11.24 7.97
CA THR A 121 35.28 11.99 6.86
C THR A 121 34.40 13.12 6.32
N GLY A 122 33.15 13.25 6.81
CA GLY A 122 32.19 14.28 6.37
C GLY A 122 31.30 13.86 5.18
N GLU A 123 31.39 12.63 4.69
CA GLU A 123 30.47 12.11 3.66
C GLU A 123 29.04 12.07 4.22
N THR A 124 28.08 12.64 3.51
CA THR A 124 26.65 12.54 3.83
C THR A 124 26.00 11.45 2.98
N ILE A 125 25.34 10.50 3.64
CA ILE A 125 24.69 9.37 3.00
C ILE A 125 23.21 9.37 3.40
N THR A 126 22.32 9.35 2.41
CA THR A 126 20.91 9.05 2.59
C THR A 126 20.68 7.60 2.18
N ALA A 127 20.13 6.81 3.07
CA ALA A 127 20.00 5.38 2.87
C ALA A 127 18.79 4.80 3.59
N ARG A 128 18.35 3.61 3.18
CA ARG A 128 17.40 2.80 3.94
C ARG A 128 18.19 1.77 4.76
N VAL A 129 17.80 1.61 6.03
CA VAL A 129 18.41 0.61 6.89
C VAL A 129 17.90 -0.78 6.50
N LEU A 130 18.82 -1.69 6.20
CA LEU A 130 18.54 -3.10 5.95
C LEU A 130 18.63 -3.92 7.24
N ASN A 131 19.68 -3.64 8.03
CA ASN A 131 19.92 -4.27 9.31
C ASN A 131 20.77 -3.36 10.20
N GLN A 132 20.67 -3.53 11.51
CA GLN A 132 21.56 -2.86 12.46
C GLN A 132 21.81 -3.76 13.67
N ASP A 133 23.03 -3.68 14.17
CA ASP A 133 23.44 -4.27 15.44
C ASP A 133 24.06 -3.19 16.35
N THR A 134 24.69 -3.61 17.43
CA THR A 134 25.37 -2.71 18.38
C THR A 134 26.50 -1.91 17.73
N PHE A 135 27.20 -2.48 16.75
CA PHE A 135 28.44 -1.96 16.21
C PHE A 135 28.34 -1.40 14.80
N SER A 136 27.36 -1.87 14.00
CA SER A 136 27.26 -1.56 12.58
C SER A 136 25.85 -1.27 12.11
N LEU A 137 25.78 -0.59 10.96
CA LEU A 137 24.59 -0.37 10.15
C LEU A 137 24.82 -0.98 8.77
N GLN A 138 23.91 -1.85 8.35
CA GLN A 138 23.81 -2.27 6.96
C GLN A 138 22.73 -1.42 6.29
N VAL A 139 23.11 -0.71 5.25
CA VAL A 139 22.22 0.22 4.55
C VAL A 139 22.27 0.00 3.04
N ILE A 140 21.21 0.38 2.36
CA ILE A 140 21.19 0.55 0.90
C ILE A 140 21.03 2.04 0.60
N ASP A 141 21.99 2.60 -0.14
CA ASP A 141 21.93 4.01 -0.52
C ASP A 141 21.03 4.23 -1.77
N THR A 142 20.81 5.50 -2.13
CA THR A 142 20.00 5.88 -3.27
C THR A 142 20.57 5.44 -4.62
N SER A 143 21.85 5.01 -4.66
CA SER A 143 22.49 4.39 -5.82
C SER A 143 22.45 2.86 -5.77
N GLU A 144 21.64 2.30 -4.89
CA GLU A 144 21.45 0.86 -4.67
C GLU A 144 22.71 0.10 -4.20
N ARG A 145 23.70 0.81 -3.66
CA ARG A 145 24.88 0.18 -3.08
C ARG A 145 24.58 -0.26 -1.65
N VAL A 146 24.79 -1.52 -1.38
CA VAL A 146 24.73 -2.05 -0.01
C VAL A 146 26.06 -1.76 0.68
N ARG A 147 25.96 -1.07 1.83
CA ARG A 147 27.13 -0.69 2.63
C ARG A 147 26.96 -1.19 4.06
N SER A 148 28.05 -1.70 4.65
CA SER A 148 28.14 -1.96 6.07
C SER A 148 29.03 -0.88 6.68
N ILE A 149 28.48 -0.07 7.58
CA ILE A 149 29.15 1.10 8.14
C ILE A 149 29.30 0.88 9.64
N PRO A 150 30.53 0.83 10.16
CA PRO A 150 30.78 0.82 11.60
C PRO A 150 30.20 2.08 12.25
N LYS A 151 29.45 1.94 13.32
CA LYS A 151 28.87 3.11 14.03
C LYS A 151 29.93 4.05 14.59
N ALA A 152 31.12 3.52 14.91
CA ALA A 152 32.27 4.30 15.34
C ALA A 152 32.81 5.26 14.24
N GLU A 153 32.51 4.98 12.97
CA GLU A 153 32.89 5.83 11.84
C GLU A 153 31.84 6.89 11.52
N LEU A 154 30.75 6.96 12.28
CA LEU A 154 29.69 7.94 12.11
C LEU A 154 29.85 9.12 13.08
N ARG A 155 29.79 10.33 12.55
CA ARG A 155 29.65 11.56 13.34
C ARG A 155 28.22 11.82 13.74
N GLU A 156 27.28 11.51 12.80
CA GLU A 156 25.85 11.68 12.99
C GLU A 156 25.08 10.50 12.38
N PHE A 157 24.03 10.11 13.07
CA PHE A 157 23.08 9.12 12.62
C PHE A 157 21.67 9.55 13.05
N GLY A 158 20.75 9.66 12.11
CA GLY A 158 19.37 10.04 12.42
C GLY A 158 18.37 9.51 11.41
N PHE A 159 17.21 9.08 11.92
CA PHE A 159 16.09 8.72 11.06
C PHE A 159 15.43 9.97 10.48
N ILE A 160 15.18 9.94 9.17
CA ILE A 160 14.39 10.97 8.49
C ILE A 160 12.92 10.70 8.83
N LYS A 161 12.23 11.72 9.31
CA LYS A 161 10.83 11.60 9.77
C LYS A 161 9.82 11.60 8.62
N THR A 162 10.23 12.09 7.45
CA THR A 162 9.39 12.15 6.25
C THR A 162 9.59 10.92 5.39
N SER A 163 8.55 10.51 4.67
CA SER A 163 8.66 9.43 3.69
C SER A 163 9.54 9.84 2.50
N ALA A 164 10.37 8.92 2.01
CA ALA A 164 11.05 9.09 0.72
C ALA A 164 10.09 8.87 -0.47
N MET A 165 8.97 8.20 -0.26
CA MET A 165 7.93 8.02 -1.25
C MET A 165 7.12 9.31 -1.38
N PRO A 166 6.92 9.86 -2.60
CA PRO A 166 6.07 11.02 -2.80
C PRO A 166 4.59 10.69 -2.61
N SER A 167 3.78 11.70 -2.29
CA SER A 167 2.32 11.57 -2.34
C SER A 167 1.85 11.59 -3.80
N TYR A 168 0.89 10.74 -4.11
CA TYR A 168 0.24 10.66 -5.42
C TYR A 168 -1.13 11.36 -5.46
N ARG A 169 -1.48 12.08 -4.41
CA ARG A 169 -2.78 12.79 -4.26
C ARG A 169 -3.11 13.67 -5.46
N ASP A 170 -2.13 14.43 -5.93
CA ASP A 170 -2.32 15.38 -7.02
C ASP A 170 -1.80 14.83 -8.38
N LYS A 171 -1.18 13.63 -8.35
CA LYS A 171 -0.60 13.00 -9.55
C LYS A 171 -1.57 12.06 -10.23
N PHE A 172 -2.42 11.37 -9.48
CA PHE A 172 -3.41 10.42 -10.01
C PHE A 172 -4.84 10.93 -9.81
N SER A 173 -5.67 10.71 -10.83
CA SER A 173 -7.12 10.81 -10.69
C SER A 173 -7.64 9.65 -9.82
N ALA A 174 -8.89 9.74 -9.36
CA ALA A 174 -9.51 8.69 -8.58
C ALA A 174 -9.55 7.33 -9.31
N GLN A 175 -9.77 7.35 -10.63
CA GLN A 175 -9.77 6.13 -11.46
C GLN A 175 -8.36 5.56 -11.60
N GLU A 176 -7.38 6.39 -11.89
CA GLU A 176 -5.98 5.96 -12.01
C GLU A 176 -5.47 5.36 -10.68
N LEU A 177 -5.84 5.97 -9.56
CA LEU A 177 -5.51 5.44 -8.23
C LEU A 177 -6.14 4.05 -8.02
N ALA A 178 -7.42 3.90 -8.39
CA ALA A 178 -8.11 2.60 -8.29
C ALA A 178 -7.45 1.54 -9.18
N ASP A 179 -7.05 1.89 -10.40
CA ASP A 179 -6.36 1.00 -11.33
C ASP A 179 -4.98 0.57 -10.78
N VAL A 180 -4.19 1.51 -10.24
CA VAL A 180 -2.89 1.19 -9.59
C VAL A 180 -3.10 0.26 -8.38
N ILE A 181 -4.10 0.51 -7.55
CA ILE A 181 -4.44 -0.37 -6.42
C ILE A 181 -4.86 -1.75 -6.93
N ALA A 182 -5.64 -1.84 -8.01
CA ALA A 182 -6.01 -3.12 -8.63
C ALA A 182 -4.78 -3.90 -9.09
N TYR A 183 -3.82 -3.24 -9.71
CA TYR A 183 -2.54 -3.85 -10.09
C TYR A 183 -1.76 -4.33 -8.87
N LEU A 184 -1.56 -3.49 -7.85
CA LEU A 184 -0.84 -3.87 -6.63
C LEU A 184 -1.51 -5.06 -5.92
N MET A 185 -2.84 -5.07 -5.85
CA MET A 185 -3.61 -6.18 -5.28
C MET A 185 -3.47 -7.48 -6.08
N SER A 186 -3.12 -7.41 -7.37
CA SER A 186 -2.88 -8.58 -8.22
C SER A 186 -1.50 -9.22 -7.99
N LEU A 187 -0.56 -8.52 -7.37
CA LEU A 187 0.80 -8.99 -7.10
C LEU A 187 0.82 -9.95 -5.91
N LYS A 188 0.71 -11.25 -6.19
CA LYS A 188 0.60 -12.33 -5.17
C LYS A 188 1.90 -13.09 -4.92
N GLY A 189 3.01 -12.59 -5.42
CA GLY A 189 4.29 -13.29 -5.37
C GLY A 189 4.51 -14.16 -6.61
N ILE A 190 5.62 -14.91 -6.57
CA ILE A 190 5.93 -15.91 -7.58
C ILE A 190 5.35 -17.23 -7.05
N ASN A 191 4.40 -17.80 -7.75
CA ASN A 191 3.94 -19.16 -7.46
C ASN A 191 5.15 -20.09 -7.63
N LYS A 192 5.54 -20.76 -6.54
CA LYS A 192 6.54 -21.84 -6.56
C LYS A 192 5.88 -23.11 -7.00
#